data_b1193b67b2b14b42d2fe200aaa586d1f
#
_entry.id   b1193b67b2b14b42d2fe200aaa586d1f
#
_cell.length_a   1.000
_cell.length_b   1.000
_cell.length_c   1.000
_cell.angle_alpha   90.00
_cell.angle_beta   90.00
_cell.angle_gamma   90.00
#
_symmetry.space_group_name_H-M   'P 1'
#
loop_
_entity.id
_entity.type
_entity.pdbx_description
1 polymer ?
#
loop_
_entity_poly.entity_id
_entity_poly.type
_entity_poly.pdbx_seq_one_letter_code
_entity_poly.pdbx_strand_id
1 'polypeptide(L)'
;MRGANRTGRPFTGDYAGELLYSTLLEFGFASGVYDRRPDDGLTLVDCAIINAVRCVPPQNKPTPEEIATCRRYLTPAISVLPRLKIMVALGRIAHESALRALKRTLAKFPFAHGARHPLTAAGLSLFDSYHCSRYNTNTGVLTEAMFRQVFASVRAELDRMDVQAPVLG
;
A
#
# COMPACT_ATOMS: atom_id res chain seq x y z
N MET A 1 -11.00 -7.01 19.80
CA MET A 1 -10.73 -6.12 18.64
C MET A 1 -9.23 -6.00 18.49
N ARG A 2 -8.67 -6.24 17.29
CA ARG A 2 -7.23 -6.15 16.98
C ARG A 2 -7.03 -5.17 15.82
N GLY A 3 -5.81 -4.59 15.71
CA GLY A 3 -5.41 -3.74 14.58
C GLY A 3 -6.15 -2.40 14.48
N ALA A 4 -6.46 -1.98 13.26
CA ALA A 4 -7.03 -0.68 12.92
C ALA A 4 -8.34 -0.33 13.67
N ASN A 5 -9.16 -1.32 14.00
CA ASN A 5 -10.41 -1.10 14.76
C ASN A 5 -10.17 -0.63 16.20
N ARG A 6 -8.98 -0.88 16.75
CA ARG A 6 -8.59 -0.45 18.10
C ARG A 6 -7.94 0.92 18.10
N THR A 7 -7.16 1.25 17.08
CA THR A 7 -6.26 2.40 17.06
C THR A 7 -6.69 3.49 16.08
N GLY A 8 -7.65 3.21 15.18
CA GLY A 8 -8.01 4.10 14.08
C GLY A 8 -6.96 4.20 12.96
N ARG A 9 -5.74 3.68 13.18
CA ARG A 9 -4.66 3.66 12.19
C ARG A 9 -4.47 2.25 11.63
N PRO A 10 -4.55 2.04 10.29
CA PRO A 10 -4.33 0.73 9.67
C PRO A 10 -2.99 0.12 10.11
N PHE A 11 -2.93 -1.21 10.20
CA PHE A 11 -1.73 -1.98 10.56
C PHE A 11 -1.12 -1.65 11.94
N THR A 12 -1.78 -0.90 12.80
CA THR A 12 -1.23 -0.57 14.12
C THR A 12 -1.51 -1.69 15.12
N GLY A 13 -0.45 -2.16 15.79
CA GLY A 13 -0.54 -3.14 16.88
C GLY A 13 -0.51 -4.59 16.42
N ASP A 14 -0.09 -4.87 15.19
CA ASP A 14 0.23 -6.21 14.67
C ASP A 14 1.63 -6.25 14.03
N TYR A 15 2.10 -7.46 13.72
CA TYR A 15 3.42 -7.65 13.11
C TYR A 15 3.54 -7.00 11.72
N ALA A 16 2.48 -7.01 10.95
CA ALA A 16 2.47 -6.39 9.63
C ALA A 16 2.75 -4.87 9.72
N GLY A 17 2.25 -4.25 10.77
CA GLY A 17 2.51 -2.84 11.04
C GLY A 17 3.96 -2.54 11.39
N GLU A 18 4.64 -3.42 12.11
CA GLU A 18 6.06 -3.22 12.45
C GLU A 18 6.91 -3.12 11.18
N LEU A 19 6.79 -4.10 10.29
CA LEU A 19 7.51 -4.12 9.03
C LEU A 19 7.11 -2.94 8.12
N LEU A 20 5.81 -2.66 8.01
CA LEU A 20 5.33 -1.58 7.16
C LEU A 20 5.82 -0.21 7.66
N TYR A 21 5.58 0.13 8.92
CA TYR A 21 5.93 1.46 9.43
C TYR A 21 7.44 1.68 9.55
N SER A 22 8.24 0.66 9.91
CA SER A 22 9.70 0.76 9.86
C SER A 22 10.21 1.04 8.44
N THR A 23 9.61 0.39 7.45
CA THR A 23 9.96 0.61 6.04
C THR A 23 9.54 2.01 5.58
N LEU A 24 8.34 2.48 5.94
CA LEU A 24 7.90 3.83 5.58
C LEU A 24 8.80 4.92 6.19
N LEU A 25 9.25 4.74 7.44
CA LEU A 25 10.21 5.62 8.10
C LEU A 25 11.57 5.62 7.37
N GLU A 26 12.08 4.44 7.03
CA GLU A 26 13.36 4.27 6.33
C GLU A 26 13.39 4.99 4.98
N PHE A 27 12.31 4.91 4.21
CA PHE A 27 12.22 5.52 2.87
C PHE A 27 11.58 6.92 2.86
N GLY A 28 11.37 7.56 4.00
CA GLY A 28 10.87 8.93 4.10
C GLY A 28 9.39 9.10 3.74
N PHE A 29 8.58 8.03 3.82
CA PHE A 29 7.13 8.05 3.69
C PHE A 29 6.40 8.22 5.03
N ALA A 30 7.17 8.27 6.12
CA ALA A 30 6.69 8.60 7.45
C ALA A 30 7.79 9.33 8.22
N SER A 31 7.41 10.06 9.27
CA SER A 31 8.30 10.73 10.22
C SER A 31 7.81 10.50 11.65
N GLY A 32 8.67 10.73 12.63
CA GLY A 32 8.36 10.52 14.05
C GLY A 32 8.73 9.12 14.53
N VAL A 33 8.02 8.62 15.52
CA VAL A 33 8.30 7.34 16.19
C VAL A 33 7.09 6.41 16.06
N TYR A 34 7.32 5.16 15.67
CA TYR A 34 6.30 4.11 15.69
C TYR A 34 6.43 3.29 16.99
N ASP A 35 5.45 3.43 17.87
CA ASP A 35 5.36 2.67 19.14
C ASP A 35 4.04 1.89 19.28
N ARG A 36 3.45 1.49 18.16
CA ARG A 36 2.21 0.68 18.10
C ARG A 36 1.00 1.32 18.80
N ARG A 37 1.02 2.61 19.03
CA ARG A 37 -0.04 3.40 19.66
C ARG A 37 -0.58 4.43 18.68
N PRO A 38 -1.83 4.85 18.83
CA PRO A 38 -2.40 5.90 17.95
C PRO A 38 -1.78 7.27 18.17
N ASP A 39 -1.19 7.49 19.33
CA ASP A 39 -0.61 8.77 19.82
C ASP A 39 0.93 8.73 19.91
N ASP A 40 1.58 7.86 19.15
CA ASP A 40 3.04 7.67 19.18
C ASP A 40 3.84 8.72 18.38
N GLY A 41 3.17 9.72 17.84
CA GLY A 41 3.83 10.80 17.09
C GLY A 41 4.24 10.44 15.67
N LEU A 42 3.89 9.22 15.17
CA LEU A 42 4.12 8.86 13.79
C LEU A 42 3.18 9.63 12.85
N THR A 43 3.74 10.26 11.84
CA THR A 43 3.02 10.98 10.79
C THR A 43 3.42 10.44 9.42
N LEU A 44 2.44 10.21 8.53
CA LEU A 44 2.71 9.86 7.13
C LEU A 44 3.11 11.12 6.35
N VAL A 45 4.10 10.99 5.48
CA VAL A 45 4.65 12.07 4.65
C VAL A 45 4.38 11.72 3.18
N ASP A 46 3.61 12.58 2.50
CA ASP A 46 3.20 12.39 1.10
C ASP A 46 2.71 10.97 0.76
N CYS A 47 2.10 10.33 1.74
CA CYS A 47 1.68 8.94 1.70
C CYS A 47 0.34 8.78 2.41
N ALA A 48 -0.50 7.88 1.90
CA ALA A 48 -1.73 7.46 2.54
C ALA A 48 -1.85 5.93 2.54
N ILE A 49 -2.38 5.37 3.62
CA ILE A 49 -2.64 3.94 3.74
C ILE A 49 -4.15 3.72 3.65
N ILE A 50 -4.57 2.92 2.68
CA ILE A 50 -5.98 2.61 2.44
C ILE A 50 -6.16 1.10 2.46
N ASN A 51 -7.06 0.60 3.31
CA ASN A 51 -7.41 -0.81 3.31
C ASN A 51 -8.29 -1.14 2.10
N ALA A 52 -7.87 -2.10 1.28
CA ALA A 52 -8.66 -2.63 0.16
C ALA A 52 -9.93 -3.36 0.67
N VAL A 53 -9.88 -3.94 1.86
CA VAL A 53 -11.01 -4.54 2.57
C VAL A 53 -11.13 -3.88 3.94
N ARG A 54 -12.27 -3.26 4.22
CA ARG A 54 -12.53 -2.51 5.47
C ARG A 54 -13.14 -3.36 6.58
N CYS A 55 -13.77 -4.48 6.21
CA CYS A 55 -14.31 -5.45 7.16
C CYS A 55 -13.19 -6.38 7.68
N VAL A 56 -13.33 -6.89 8.88
CA VAL A 56 -12.50 -8.00 9.37
C VAL A 56 -13.27 -9.29 9.10
N PRO A 57 -13.01 -9.96 7.96
CA PRO A 57 -13.74 -11.17 7.62
C PRO A 57 -13.35 -12.32 8.55
N PRO A 58 -14.23 -13.30 8.76
CA PRO A 58 -13.87 -14.52 9.46
C PRO A 58 -12.61 -15.15 8.87
N GLN A 59 -11.66 -15.55 9.73
CA GLN A 59 -10.40 -16.17 9.33
C GLN A 59 -9.51 -15.32 8.38
N ASN A 60 -9.71 -13.99 8.30
CA ASN A 60 -9.01 -13.08 7.38
C ASN A 60 -9.16 -13.46 5.89
N LYS A 61 -10.26 -14.11 5.53
CA LYS A 61 -10.59 -14.49 4.14
C LYS A 61 -11.85 -13.76 3.69
N PRO A 62 -11.73 -12.57 3.07
CA PRO A 62 -12.89 -11.84 2.57
C PRO A 62 -13.54 -12.57 1.41
N THR A 63 -14.87 -12.55 1.37
CA THR A 63 -15.64 -13.06 0.24
C THR A 63 -15.52 -12.11 -0.98
N PRO A 64 -15.80 -12.58 -2.20
CA PRO A 64 -15.85 -11.72 -3.39
C PRO A 64 -16.82 -10.54 -3.24
N GLU A 65 -17.96 -10.73 -2.59
CA GLU A 65 -18.97 -9.69 -2.32
C GLU A 65 -18.45 -8.63 -1.35
N GLU A 66 -17.76 -9.05 -0.28
CA GLU A 66 -17.12 -8.12 0.67
C GLU A 66 -16.05 -7.28 -0.01
N ILE A 67 -15.20 -7.89 -0.85
CA ILE A 67 -14.19 -7.18 -1.63
C ILE A 67 -14.86 -6.19 -2.60
N ALA A 68 -15.92 -6.60 -3.31
CA ALA A 68 -16.65 -5.74 -4.23
C ALA A 68 -17.32 -4.55 -3.53
N THR A 69 -17.91 -4.78 -2.37
CA THR A 69 -18.54 -3.75 -1.55
C THR A 69 -17.49 -2.76 -1.03
N CYS A 70 -16.35 -3.24 -0.51
CA CYS A 70 -15.29 -2.39 0.00
C CYS A 70 -14.65 -1.53 -1.11
N ARG A 71 -14.61 -2.02 -2.35
CA ARG A 71 -14.08 -1.26 -3.50
C ARG A 71 -14.85 0.03 -3.77
N ARG A 72 -16.14 0.11 -3.41
CA ARG A 72 -16.93 1.35 -3.53
C ARG A 72 -16.32 2.51 -2.75
N TYR A 73 -15.57 2.22 -1.69
CA TYR A 73 -14.86 3.23 -0.90
C TYR A 73 -13.45 3.50 -1.42
N LEU A 74 -12.83 2.52 -2.10
CA LEU A 74 -11.49 2.68 -2.64
C LEU A 74 -11.45 3.65 -3.84
N THR A 75 -12.44 3.55 -4.72
CA THR A 75 -12.53 4.42 -5.91
C THR A 75 -12.57 5.91 -5.56
N PRO A 76 -13.47 6.39 -4.69
CA PRO A 76 -13.47 7.80 -4.27
C PRO A 76 -12.17 8.18 -3.54
N ALA A 77 -11.63 7.29 -2.69
CA ALA A 77 -10.41 7.57 -1.95
C ALA A 77 -9.20 7.79 -2.88
N ILE A 78 -9.12 7.08 -4.00
CA ILE A 78 -8.10 7.32 -5.02
C ILE A 78 -8.35 8.63 -5.75
N SER A 79 -9.61 8.94 -6.10
CA SER A 79 -9.95 10.11 -6.90
C SER A 79 -9.72 11.46 -6.20
N VAL A 80 -9.70 11.47 -4.87
CA VAL A 80 -9.44 12.70 -4.07
C VAL A 80 -7.94 12.95 -3.84
N LEU A 81 -7.05 12.15 -4.42
CA LEU A 81 -5.60 12.30 -4.31
C LEU A 81 -5.02 12.88 -5.62
N PRO A 82 -5.06 14.21 -5.83
CA PRO A 82 -4.71 14.81 -7.13
C PRO A 82 -3.23 14.66 -7.49
N ARG A 83 -2.37 14.47 -6.50
CA ARG A 83 -0.92 14.28 -6.67
C ARG A 83 -0.48 12.81 -6.63
N LEU A 84 -1.43 11.86 -6.72
CA LEU A 84 -1.10 10.43 -6.68
C LEU A 84 -0.27 10.03 -7.91
N LYS A 85 0.97 9.67 -7.69
CA LYS A 85 1.92 9.19 -8.72
C LYS A 85 2.11 7.67 -8.67
N ILE A 86 2.16 7.10 -7.46
CA ILE A 86 2.45 5.68 -7.25
C ILE A 86 1.48 5.08 -6.24
N MET A 87 0.99 3.89 -6.54
CA MET A 87 0.30 3.01 -5.61
C MET A 87 1.16 1.80 -5.30
N VAL A 88 1.13 1.31 -4.06
CA VAL A 88 1.74 0.05 -3.65
C VAL A 88 0.64 -0.89 -3.18
N ALA A 89 0.47 -2.02 -3.85
CA ALA A 89 -0.49 -3.04 -3.45
C ALA A 89 0.19 -4.09 -2.57
N LEU A 90 -0.27 -4.19 -1.33
CA LEU A 90 0.19 -5.22 -0.39
C LEU A 90 -0.70 -6.47 -0.52
N GLY A 91 -0.32 -7.35 -1.43
CA GLY A 91 -1.00 -8.60 -1.74
C GLY A 91 -1.96 -8.52 -2.92
N ARG A 92 -2.32 -9.71 -3.44
CA ARG A 92 -3.17 -9.86 -4.64
C ARG A 92 -4.53 -9.17 -4.53
N ILE A 93 -5.18 -9.22 -3.37
CA ILE A 93 -6.49 -8.58 -3.16
C ILE A 93 -6.38 -7.06 -3.32
N ALA A 94 -5.32 -6.44 -2.79
CA ALA A 94 -5.09 -5.01 -2.93
C ALA A 94 -4.81 -4.64 -4.39
N HIS A 95 -3.96 -5.40 -5.08
CA HIS A 95 -3.66 -5.25 -6.49
C HIS A 95 -4.92 -5.30 -7.38
N GLU A 96 -5.71 -6.38 -7.26
CA GLU A 96 -6.92 -6.53 -8.06
C GLU A 96 -7.96 -5.44 -7.74
N SER A 97 -8.07 -5.04 -6.47
CA SER A 97 -8.98 -3.97 -6.05
C SER A 97 -8.57 -2.62 -6.63
N ALA A 98 -7.27 -2.29 -6.63
CA ALA A 98 -6.75 -1.07 -7.23
C ALA A 98 -6.99 -1.02 -8.74
N LEU A 99 -6.66 -2.10 -9.47
CA LEU A 99 -6.89 -2.17 -10.92
C LEU A 99 -8.37 -2.03 -11.27
N ARG A 100 -9.26 -2.73 -10.56
CA ARG A 100 -10.71 -2.63 -10.79
C ARG A 100 -11.27 -1.26 -10.42
N ALA A 101 -10.77 -0.60 -9.37
CA ALA A 101 -11.15 0.77 -9.02
C ALA A 101 -10.79 1.76 -10.13
N LEU A 102 -9.67 1.51 -10.81
CA LEU A 102 -9.21 2.28 -11.98
C LEU A 102 -9.75 1.78 -13.32
N LYS A 103 -10.71 0.83 -13.31
CA LYS A 103 -11.31 0.22 -14.50
C LYS A 103 -10.27 -0.40 -15.45
N ARG A 104 -9.20 -1.02 -14.89
CA ARG A 104 -8.16 -1.71 -15.65
C ARG A 104 -8.44 -3.21 -15.75
N THR A 105 -8.05 -3.82 -16.88
CA THR A 105 -8.20 -5.25 -17.14
C THR A 105 -7.12 -6.03 -16.43
N LEU A 106 -7.46 -6.92 -15.51
CA LEU A 106 -6.50 -7.68 -14.69
C LEU A 106 -5.49 -8.49 -15.51
N ALA A 107 -5.95 -9.10 -16.61
CA ALA A 107 -5.08 -9.93 -17.46
C ALA A 107 -3.89 -9.18 -18.06
N LYS A 108 -3.98 -7.84 -18.18
CA LYS A 108 -2.87 -7.01 -18.69
C LYS A 108 -1.81 -6.68 -17.62
N PHE A 109 -2.13 -6.92 -16.37
CA PHE A 109 -1.31 -6.54 -15.23
C PHE A 109 -1.25 -7.73 -14.24
N PRO A 110 -0.52 -8.80 -14.53
CA PRO A 110 -0.45 -9.96 -13.64
C PRO A 110 0.25 -9.60 -12.32
N PHE A 111 -0.35 -9.97 -11.19
CA PHE A 111 0.26 -9.77 -9.89
C PHE A 111 1.55 -10.58 -9.73
N ALA A 112 2.64 -9.90 -9.38
CA ALA A 112 3.89 -10.53 -8.98
C ALA A 112 4.63 -9.63 -7.98
N HIS A 113 5.25 -10.21 -6.95
CA HIS A 113 6.06 -9.45 -6.01
C HIS A 113 7.18 -8.69 -6.73
N GLY A 114 7.34 -7.39 -6.43
CA GLY A 114 8.31 -6.51 -7.08
C GLY A 114 7.92 -6.02 -8.47
N ALA A 115 6.76 -6.46 -9.01
CA ALA A 115 6.31 -5.98 -10.31
C ALA A 115 5.91 -4.50 -10.25
N ARG A 116 6.22 -3.79 -11.34
CA ARG A 116 5.80 -2.41 -11.60
C ARG A 116 4.90 -2.37 -12.82
N HIS A 117 3.74 -1.77 -12.70
CA HIS A 117 2.74 -1.65 -13.75
C HIS A 117 2.48 -0.16 -14.06
N PRO A 118 2.91 0.37 -15.20
CA PRO A 118 2.49 1.69 -15.64
C PRO A 118 1.01 1.66 -16.01
N LEU A 119 0.19 2.45 -15.31
CA LEU A 119 -1.27 2.42 -15.45
C LEU A 119 -1.82 3.49 -16.38
N THR A 120 -1.17 4.64 -16.45
CA THR A 120 -1.63 5.79 -17.26
C THR A 120 -0.48 6.46 -17.99
N ALA A 121 -0.78 7.14 -19.09
CA ALA A 121 0.18 8.00 -19.78
C ALA A 121 0.62 9.21 -18.92
N ALA A 122 -0.21 9.60 -17.93
CA ALA A 122 0.11 10.67 -16.98
C ALA A 122 1.07 10.24 -15.85
N GLY A 123 1.62 9.02 -15.92
CA GLY A 123 2.68 8.58 -15.02
C GLY A 123 2.21 7.83 -13.77
N LEU A 124 0.90 7.54 -13.60
CA LEU A 124 0.47 6.71 -12.47
C LEU A 124 0.97 5.26 -12.64
N SER A 125 1.68 4.77 -11.62
CA SER A 125 2.21 3.40 -11.56
C SER A 125 1.64 2.63 -10.36
N LEU A 126 1.55 1.30 -10.50
CA LEU A 126 1.23 0.37 -9.42
C LEU A 126 2.42 -0.55 -9.19
N PHE A 127 2.90 -0.62 -7.96
CA PHE A 127 3.89 -1.59 -7.52
C PHE A 127 3.23 -2.70 -6.70
N ASP A 128 3.69 -3.92 -6.87
CA ASP A 128 3.18 -5.08 -6.15
C ASP A 128 4.16 -5.55 -5.09
N SER A 129 3.64 -5.87 -3.92
CA SER A 129 4.35 -6.63 -2.90
C SER A 129 3.49 -7.78 -2.39
N TYR A 130 4.11 -8.88 -1.97
CA TYR A 130 3.42 -9.81 -1.09
C TYR A 130 2.99 -9.07 0.18
N HIS A 131 1.89 -9.52 0.77
CA HIS A 131 1.38 -8.92 2.00
C HIS A 131 2.35 -9.15 3.16
N CYS A 132 2.66 -8.10 3.93
CA CYS A 132 3.59 -8.13 5.05
C CYS A 132 3.03 -8.80 6.32
N SER A 133 2.17 -9.81 6.15
CA SER A 133 1.59 -10.58 7.25
C SER A 133 2.64 -11.46 7.93
N ARG A 134 2.43 -11.72 9.23
CA ARG A 134 3.25 -12.69 9.99
C ARG A 134 3.33 -14.06 9.30
N TYR A 135 2.26 -14.50 8.64
CA TYR A 135 2.26 -15.77 7.92
C TYR A 135 3.31 -15.75 6.80
N ASN A 136 3.29 -14.76 5.91
CA ASN A 136 4.23 -14.67 4.79
C ASN A 136 5.68 -14.49 5.24
N THR A 137 5.91 -13.76 6.33
CA THR A 137 7.27 -13.58 6.85
C THR A 137 7.79 -14.83 7.56
N ASN A 138 6.97 -15.52 8.35
CA ASN A 138 7.37 -16.75 9.03
C ASN A 138 7.60 -17.92 8.07
N THR A 139 6.88 -17.97 6.95
CA THR A 139 7.04 -19.02 5.93
C THR A 139 8.12 -18.70 4.89
N GLY A 140 8.76 -17.52 4.98
CA GLY A 140 9.78 -17.10 4.03
C GLY A 140 9.24 -16.68 2.65
N VAL A 141 7.92 -16.64 2.46
CA VAL A 141 7.30 -16.12 1.23
C VAL A 141 7.67 -14.65 1.01
N LEU A 142 7.78 -13.89 2.10
CA LEU A 142 8.25 -12.50 2.10
C LEU A 142 9.34 -12.34 3.15
N THR A 143 10.53 -11.89 2.75
CA THR A 143 11.55 -11.41 3.68
C THR A 143 11.46 -9.90 3.86
N GLU A 144 12.03 -9.38 4.95
CA GLU A 144 12.13 -7.93 5.16
C GLU A 144 12.90 -7.24 4.04
N ALA A 145 13.99 -7.86 3.56
CA ALA A 145 14.78 -7.33 2.46
C ALA A 145 13.97 -7.23 1.16
N MET A 146 13.17 -8.26 0.83
CA MET A 146 12.28 -8.24 -0.32
C MET A 146 11.25 -7.09 -0.20
N PHE A 147 10.66 -6.91 0.99
CA PHE A 147 9.68 -5.86 1.22
C PHE A 147 10.30 -4.47 1.05
N ARG A 148 11.45 -4.22 1.68
CA ARG A 148 12.19 -2.95 1.57
C ARG A 148 12.62 -2.64 0.14
N GLN A 149 13.00 -3.67 -0.64
CA GLN A 149 13.39 -3.49 -2.04
C GLN A 149 12.25 -2.90 -2.90
N VAL A 150 10.98 -3.27 -2.64
CA VAL A 150 9.84 -2.65 -3.31
C VAL A 150 9.78 -1.15 -3.01
N PHE A 151 9.91 -0.76 -1.75
CA PHE A 151 9.87 0.65 -1.34
C PHE A 151 11.08 1.45 -1.81
N ALA A 152 12.25 0.83 -1.87
CA ALA A 152 13.43 1.42 -2.52
C ALA A 152 13.17 1.74 -4.00
N SER A 153 12.54 0.82 -4.72
CA SER A 153 12.16 1.03 -6.13
C SER A 153 11.12 2.14 -6.29
N VAL A 154 10.14 2.21 -5.38
CA VAL A 154 9.14 3.29 -5.33
C VAL A 154 9.81 4.65 -5.11
N ARG A 155 10.72 4.75 -4.15
CA ARG A 155 11.45 6.00 -3.85
C ARG A 155 12.28 6.43 -5.08
N ALA A 156 13.04 5.52 -5.65
CA ALA A 156 13.85 5.81 -6.84
C ALA A 156 13.00 6.26 -8.05
N GLU A 157 11.76 5.77 -8.18
CA GLU A 157 10.86 6.23 -9.23
C GLU A 157 10.31 7.64 -8.95
N LEU A 158 9.92 7.93 -7.71
CA LEU A 158 9.47 9.26 -7.32
C LEU A 158 10.56 10.30 -7.52
N ASP A 159 11.79 10.01 -7.08
CA ASP A 159 12.92 10.92 -7.22
C ASP A 159 13.20 11.23 -8.70
N ARG A 160 13.07 10.24 -9.59
CA ARG A 160 13.18 10.47 -11.04
C ARG A 160 12.06 11.35 -11.59
N MET A 161 10.83 11.16 -11.11
CA MET A 161 9.68 11.98 -11.54
C MET A 161 9.83 13.44 -11.08
N ASP A 162 10.39 13.67 -9.90
CA ASP A 162 10.59 15.02 -9.37
C ASP A 162 11.70 15.77 -10.11
N VAL A 163 12.78 15.09 -10.53
CA VAL A 163 13.84 15.66 -11.36
C VAL A 163 13.33 16.03 -12.77
N GLN A 164 12.34 15.29 -13.29
CA GLN A 164 11.76 15.55 -14.62
C GLN A 164 10.63 16.59 -14.61
N ALA A 165 10.17 17.01 -13.43
CA ALA A 165 9.17 18.06 -13.34
C ALA A 165 9.78 19.39 -13.82
N PRO A 166 9.17 20.09 -14.80
CA PRO A 166 9.67 21.38 -15.23
C PRO A 166 9.67 22.34 -14.04
N VAL A 167 10.81 23.00 -13.81
CA VAL A 167 10.88 24.14 -12.88
C VAL A 167 10.00 25.22 -13.49
N LEU A 168 8.76 25.34 -13.01
CA LEU A 168 7.92 26.48 -13.32
C LEU A 168 8.54 27.69 -12.62
N GLY A 169 9.31 28.46 -13.42
CA GLY A 169 9.85 29.76 -13.03
C GLY A 169 8.76 30.82 -13.01
#